data_589547dcfc6bb57d6d74999208aa36b2
#
_entry.id   589547dcfc6bb57d6d74999208aa36b2
#
_cell.length_a   1.000
_cell.length_b   1.000
_cell.length_c   1.000
_cell.angle_alpha   90.00
_cell.angle_beta   90.00
_cell.angle_gamma   90.00
#
_symmetry.space_group_name_H-M   'P 1'
#
loop_
_entity.id
_entity.type
_entity.pdbx_description
1 polymer ?
#
loop_
_entity_poly.entity_id
_entity_poly.type
_entity_poly.pdbx_seq_one_letter_code
_entity_poly.pdbx_strand_id
1 'polypeptide(L)'
;METQVNLHALVQAAGDAIIVADVEGRIVLWNPAAERLFGFTAAEALGSSLDLIIPERFRARHWAGYQTVMQTGQTRYSTQILRVPALRKDSQRLSIAFTVALLHAPGGRRTGIAAIVRDDTERWQEEQTLRQRLAALEARDAST
;
A
#
# COMPACT_ATOMS: atom_id res chain seq x y z
N MET A 1 27.33 -19.80 -17.06
CA MET A 1 27.56 -18.88 -15.96
C MET A 1 26.24 -18.22 -15.57
N GLU A 2 25.79 -18.43 -14.35
CA GLU A 2 24.54 -17.83 -13.87
C GLU A 2 24.80 -16.37 -13.53
N THR A 3 23.94 -15.48 -14.03
CA THR A 3 23.97 -14.07 -13.66
C THR A 3 23.16 -13.89 -12.39
N GLN A 4 23.81 -13.47 -11.32
CA GLN A 4 23.10 -13.15 -10.08
C GLN A 4 22.47 -11.77 -10.18
N VAL A 5 21.21 -11.69 -9.77
CA VAL A 5 20.47 -10.43 -9.70
C VAL A 5 20.84 -9.72 -8.39
N ASN A 6 21.17 -8.45 -8.49
CA ASN A 6 21.34 -7.60 -7.32
C ASN A 6 19.94 -7.17 -6.83
N LEU A 7 19.46 -7.81 -5.78
CA LEU A 7 18.12 -7.55 -5.25
C LEU A 7 17.97 -6.12 -4.70
N HIS A 8 19.01 -5.58 -4.10
CA HIS A 8 19.01 -4.19 -3.65
C HIS A 8 18.81 -3.24 -4.82
N ALA A 9 19.57 -3.41 -5.90
CA ALA A 9 19.43 -2.59 -7.10
C ALA A 9 18.04 -2.71 -7.72
N LEU A 10 17.45 -3.91 -7.71
CA LEU A 10 16.09 -4.12 -8.21
C LEU A 10 15.07 -3.30 -7.41
N VAL A 11 15.14 -3.35 -6.08
CA VAL A 11 14.24 -2.61 -5.21
C VAL A 11 14.40 -1.10 -5.42
N GLN A 12 15.65 -0.63 -5.51
CA GLN A 12 15.94 0.81 -5.71
C GLN A 12 15.47 1.31 -7.07
N ALA A 13 15.50 0.48 -8.10
CA ALA A 13 15.13 0.87 -9.47
C ALA A 13 13.65 0.68 -9.79
N ALA A 14 12.91 -0.04 -8.94
CA ALA A 14 11.49 -0.34 -9.20
C ALA A 14 10.65 0.93 -9.35
N GLY A 15 9.76 0.93 -10.33
CA GLY A 15 8.83 2.05 -10.56
C GLY A 15 7.69 2.11 -9.56
N ASP A 16 7.35 0.98 -8.96
CA ASP A 16 6.34 0.93 -7.89
C ASP A 16 7.01 1.09 -6.53
N ALA A 17 6.28 1.66 -5.57
CA ALA A 17 6.75 1.78 -4.21
C ALA A 17 6.87 0.39 -3.58
N ILE A 18 8.00 0.12 -2.97
CA ILE A 18 8.23 -1.11 -2.20
C ILE A 18 8.47 -0.69 -0.76
N ILE A 19 7.58 -1.15 0.12
CA ILE A 19 7.58 -0.80 1.54
C ILE A 19 7.59 -2.11 2.32
N VAL A 20 8.51 -2.22 3.26
CA VAL A 20 8.54 -3.36 4.18
C VAL A 20 8.35 -2.84 5.59
N ALA A 21 7.47 -3.48 6.34
CA ALA A 21 7.27 -3.22 7.76
C ALA A 21 7.53 -4.50 8.55
N ASP A 22 8.05 -4.34 9.77
CA ASP A 22 8.30 -5.47 10.67
C ASP A 22 6.98 -5.95 11.33
N VAL A 23 7.10 -6.92 12.22
CA VAL A 23 5.92 -7.50 12.90
C VAL A 23 5.14 -6.49 13.75
N GLU A 24 5.78 -5.40 14.16
CA GLU A 24 5.16 -4.33 14.93
C GLU A 24 4.61 -3.21 14.05
N GLY A 25 4.79 -3.31 12.74
CA GLY A 25 4.32 -2.30 11.80
C GLY A 25 5.24 -1.10 11.65
N ARG A 26 6.50 -1.21 12.06
CA ARG A 26 7.50 -0.18 11.82
C ARG A 26 8.15 -0.38 10.46
N ILE A 27 8.33 0.70 9.75
CA ILE A 27 8.90 0.69 8.40
C ILE A 27 10.39 0.37 8.47
N VAL A 28 10.81 -0.66 7.73
CA VAL A 28 12.21 -1.10 7.67
C VAL A 28 12.80 -1.03 6.26
N LEU A 29 11.96 -0.78 5.24
CA LEU A 29 12.40 -0.55 3.87
C LEU A 29 11.44 0.42 3.18
N TRP A 30 12.01 1.37 2.45
CA TRP A 30 11.29 2.46 1.78
C TRP A 30 12.11 2.85 0.55
N ASN A 31 11.70 2.40 -0.63
CA ASN A 31 12.50 2.62 -1.84
C ASN A 31 12.25 4.02 -2.44
N PRO A 32 13.02 4.43 -3.46
CA PRO A 32 12.84 5.74 -4.10
C PRO A 32 11.44 5.99 -4.66
N ALA A 33 10.78 4.96 -5.20
CA ALA A 33 9.40 5.11 -5.67
C ALA A 33 8.44 5.45 -4.51
N ALA A 34 8.66 4.89 -3.32
CA ALA A 34 7.88 5.25 -2.13
C ALA A 34 8.10 6.72 -1.74
N GLU A 35 9.34 7.20 -1.85
CA GLU A 35 9.66 8.62 -1.60
C GLU A 35 8.86 9.53 -2.56
N ARG A 36 8.84 9.20 -3.83
CA ARG A 36 8.10 9.97 -4.84
C ARG A 36 6.59 9.93 -4.61
N LEU A 37 6.08 8.74 -4.27
CA LEU A 37 4.64 8.54 -4.11
C LEU A 37 4.08 9.24 -2.88
N PHE A 38 4.74 9.10 -1.73
CA PHE A 38 4.23 9.61 -0.46
C PHE A 38 4.85 10.92 -0.01
N GLY A 39 5.99 11.32 -0.58
CA GLY A 39 6.67 12.57 -0.24
C GLY A 39 7.56 12.52 0.98
N PHE A 40 7.64 11.39 1.68
CA PHE A 40 8.59 11.19 2.78
C PHE A 40 9.89 10.61 2.23
N THR A 41 11.02 11.09 2.73
CA THR A 41 12.31 10.46 2.43
C THR A 41 12.46 9.15 3.19
N ALA A 42 13.37 8.29 2.75
CA ALA A 42 13.68 7.06 3.48
C ALA A 42 14.13 7.38 4.90
N ALA A 43 14.94 8.42 5.09
CA ALA A 43 15.39 8.84 6.42
C ALA A 43 14.22 9.20 7.34
N GLU A 44 13.18 9.83 6.81
CA GLU A 44 11.98 10.18 7.57
C GLU A 44 11.10 8.96 7.86
N ALA A 45 10.98 8.05 6.89
CA ALA A 45 10.06 6.92 6.96
C ALA A 45 10.61 5.75 7.79
N LEU A 46 11.90 5.44 7.68
CA LEU A 46 12.49 4.30 8.36
C LEU A 46 12.38 4.44 9.87
N GLY A 47 11.87 3.40 10.53
CA GLY A 47 11.64 3.39 11.97
C GLY A 47 10.30 3.98 12.39
N SER A 48 9.58 4.64 11.48
CA SER A 48 8.24 5.19 11.76
C SER A 48 7.17 4.10 11.61
N SER A 49 6.05 4.30 12.28
CA SER A 49 4.86 3.46 12.10
C SER A 49 4.28 3.66 10.70
N LEU A 50 3.63 2.62 10.16
CA LEU A 50 2.83 2.72 8.93
C LEU A 50 1.70 3.77 9.05
N ASP A 51 1.34 4.21 10.25
CA ASP A 51 0.39 5.31 10.43
C ASP A 51 0.77 6.57 9.66
N LEU A 52 2.07 6.70 9.33
CA LEU A 52 2.59 7.81 8.53
C LEU A 52 1.77 8.06 7.26
N ILE A 53 1.30 6.98 6.62
CA ILE A 53 0.59 7.05 5.34
C ILE A 53 -0.88 6.63 5.44
N ILE A 54 -1.38 6.33 6.65
CA ILE A 54 -2.75 5.85 6.85
C ILE A 54 -3.61 6.98 7.43
N PRO A 55 -4.71 7.37 6.74
CA PRO A 55 -5.64 8.34 7.32
C PRO A 55 -6.14 7.90 8.68
N GLU A 56 -6.24 8.83 9.61
CA GLU A 56 -6.53 8.54 11.03
C GLU A 56 -7.73 7.63 11.23
N ARG A 57 -8.83 7.89 10.51
CA ARG A 57 -10.07 7.10 10.66
C ARG A 57 -9.94 5.64 10.25
N PHE A 58 -8.89 5.28 9.49
CA PHE A 58 -8.65 3.90 9.03
C PHE A 58 -7.61 3.16 9.87
N ARG A 59 -6.96 3.83 10.81
CA ARG A 59 -5.83 3.25 11.55
C ARG A 59 -6.22 2.05 12.39
N ALA A 60 -7.29 2.15 13.15
CA ALA A 60 -7.75 1.04 14.01
C ALA A 60 -8.06 -0.21 13.18
N ARG A 61 -8.76 -0.05 12.07
CA ARG A 61 -9.10 -1.14 11.16
C ARG A 61 -7.85 -1.76 10.52
N HIS A 62 -6.91 -0.91 10.11
CA HIS A 62 -5.65 -1.36 9.53
C HIS A 62 -4.89 -2.25 10.52
N TRP A 63 -4.73 -1.80 11.77
CA TRP A 63 -3.97 -2.55 12.76
C TRP A 63 -4.65 -3.85 13.18
N ALA A 64 -5.98 -3.88 13.23
CA ALA A 64 -6.71 -5.12 13.47
C ALA A 64 -6.41 -6.15 12.39
N GLY A 65 -6.44 -5.74 11.11
CA GLY A 65 -6.09 -6.60 9.99
C GLY A 65 -4.63 -7.03 10.01
N TYR A 66 -3.73 -6.12 10.34
CA TYR A 66 -2.30 -6.39 10.41
C TYR A 66 -1.99 -7.46 11.46
N GLN A 67 -2.57 -7.34 12.65
CA GLN A 67 -2.41 -8.32 13.72
C GLN A 67 -2.93 -9.70 13.30
N THR A 68 -4.09 -9.75 12.66
CA THR A 68 -4.66 -11.00 12.16
C THR A 68 -3.72 -11.69 11.18
N VAL A 69 -3.15 -10.94 10.24
CA VAL A 69 -2.18 -11.48 9.26
C VAL A 69 -0.92 -12.00 9.98
N MET A 70 -0.41 -11.25 10.95
CA MET A 70 0.77 -11.67 11.70
C MET A 70 0.52 -12.93 12.54
N GLN A 71 -0.68 -13.09 13.10
CA GLN A 71 -1.04 -14.25 13.91
C GLN A 71 -1.33 -15.49 13.07
N THR A 72 -2.07 -15.33 11.97
CA THR A 72 -2.54 -16.46 11.16
C THR A 72 -1.60 -16.83 10.03
N GLY A 73 -0.77 -15.89 9.57
CA GLY A 73 0.10 -16.09 8.40
C GLY A 73 -0.65 -16.13 7.08
N GLN A 74 -1.88 -15.63 7.05
CA GLN A 74 -2.73 -15.68 5.87
C GLN A 74 -3.22 -14.29 5.49
N THR A 75 -3.16 -13.97 4.20
CA THR A 75 -3.74 -12.78 3.61
C THR A 75 -4.19 -13.10 2.19
N ARG A 76 -5.38 -12.63 1.82
CA ARG A 76 -5.88 -12.74 0.44
C ARG A 76 -5.20 -11.74 -0.49
N TYR A 77 -4.53 -10.74 0.05
CA TYR A 77 -3.91 -9.67 -0.74
C TYR A 77 -2.52 -10.01 -1.27
N SER A 78 -2.07 -11.26 -1.11
CA SER A 78 -0.89 -11.76 -1.82
C SER A 78 -1.13 -11.89 -3.32
N THR A 79 -2.36 -12.16 -3.73
CA THR A 79 -2.75 -12.28 -5.14
C THR A 79 -3.87 -11.32 -5.52
N GLN A 80 -4.69 -10.89 -4.58
CA GLN A 80 -5.76 -9.91 -4.81
C GLN A 80 -5.27 -8.51 -4.49
N ILE A 81 -5.65 -7.54 -5.31
CA ILE A 81 -5.26 -6.14 -5.13
C ILE A 81 -6.22 -5.48 -4.14
N LEU A 82 -5.64 -4.83 -3.14
CA LEU A 82 -6.38 -3.99 -2.20
C LEU A 82 -6.25 -2.53 -2.63
N ARG A 83 -7.38 -1.81 -2.68
CA ARG A 83 -7.43 -0.39 -3.03
C ARG A 83 -7.96 0.40 -1.85
N VAL A 84 -7.19 1.35 -1.38
CA VAL A 84 -7.51 2.15 -0.18
C VAL A 84 -6.99 3.58 -0.33
N PRO A 85 -7.56 4.54 0.42
CA PRO A 85 -6.96 5.87 0.51
C PRO A 85 -5.68 5.84 1.36
N ALA A 86 -4.76 6.76 1.04
CA ALA A 86 -3.53 6.95 1.78
C ALA A 86 -3.25 8.45 1.92
N LEU A 87 -2.28 8.82 2.76
CA LEU A 87 -1.86 10.20 2.96
C LEU A 87 -0.44 10.41 2.44
N ARG A 88 -0.24 11.57 1.80
CA ARG A 88 1.09 12.09 1.48
C ARG A 88 1.59 12.95 2.64
N LYS A 89 2.87 13.28 2.62
CA LYS A 89 3.50 14.18 3.61
C LYS A 89 2.81 15.55 3.67
N ASP A 90 2.33 16.06 2.52
CA ASP A 90 1.60 17.33 2.45
C ASP A 90 0.14 17.24 2.89
N SER A 91 -0.25 16.12 3.48
CA SER A 91 -1.61 15.81 3.94
C SER A 91 -2.64 15.62 2.82
N GLN A 92 -2.22 15.64 1.56
CA GLN A 92 -3.10 15.32 0.45
C GLN A 92 -3.42 13.84 0.44
N ARG A 93 -4.66 13.52 0.12
CA ARG A 93 -5.10 12.14 -0.05
C ARG A 93 -4.82 11.65 -1.45
N LEU A 94 -4.43 10.39 -1.54
CA LEU A 94 -4.35 9.66 -2.80
C LEU A 94 -5.04 8.32 -2.62
N SER A 95 -5.37 7.68 -3.73
CA SER A 95 -5.81 6.29 -3.74
C SER A 95 -4.63 5.42 -4.13
N ILE A 96 -4.41 4.34 -3.40
CA ILE A 96 -3.34 3.39 -3.70
C ILE A 96 -3.92 2.01 -3.97
N ALA A 97 -3.23 1.26 -4.82
CA ALA A 97 -3.51 -0.15 -5.08
C ALA A 97 -2.25 -0.94 -4.75
N PHE A 98 -2.39 -2.04 -4.02
CA PHE A 98 -1.22 -2.82 -3.64
C PHE A 98 -1.55 -4.28 -3.39
N THR A 99 -0.51 -5.09 -3.46
CA THR A 99 -0.48 -6.46 -2.96
C THR A 99 0.54 -6.55 -1.84
N VAL A 100 0.42 -7.56 -1.00
CA VAL A 100 1.34 -7.77 0.11
C VAL A 100 1.94 -9.17 0.05
N ALA A 101 3.15 -9.30 0.58
CA ALA A 101 3.84 -10.56 0.72
C ALA A 101 4.32 -10.70 2.18
N LEU A 102 4.00 -11.82 2.80
CA LEU A 102 4.54 -12.13 4.13
C LEU A 102 5.99 -12.56 4.00
N LEU A 103 6.84 -11.99 4.82
CA LEU A 103 8.26 -12.32 4.88
C LEU A 103 8.53 -13.22 6.07
N HIS A 104 9.39 -14.22 5.84
CA HIS A 104 9.74 -15.23 6.84
C HIS A 104 11.24 -15.35 6.97
N ALA A 105 11.72 -15.55 8.21
CA ALA A 105 13.10 -15.94 8.46
C ALA A 105 13.30 -17.41 8.12
N PRO A 106 14.56 -17.87 7.95
CA PRO A 106 14.85 -19.30 7.94
C PRO A 106 14.25 -19.95 9.20
N GLY A 107 13.47 -21.01 9.02
CA GLY A 107 12.73 -21.64 10.13
C GLY A 107 11.26 -21.27 10.20
N GLY A 108 10.81 -20.34 9.36
CA GLY A 108 9.38 -20.07 9.17
C GLY A 108 8.78 -18.98 10.04
N ARG A 109 9.56 -18.35 10.93
CA ARG A 109 9.05 -17.24 11.75
C ARG A 109 8.74 -16.03 10.85
N ARG A 110 7.56 -15.47 10.99
CA ARG A 110 7.18 -14.26 10.26
C ARG A 110 7.99 -13.07 10.77
N THR A 111 8.60 -12.33 9.84
CA THR A 111 9.46 -11.18 10.16
C THR A 111 8.85 -9.85 9.75
N GLY A 112 7.87 -9.88 8.87
CA GLY A 112 7.22 -8.66 8.42
C GLY A 112 6.37 -8.86 7.19
N ILE A 113 5.95 -7.73 6.61
CA ILE A 113 5.15 -7.66 5.40
C ILE A 113 5.84 -6.72 4.42
N ALA A 114 5.92 -7.15 3.15
CA ALA A 114 6.29 -6.29 2.03
C ALA A 114 5.02 -5.90 1.29
N ALA A 115 4.89 -4.61 0.97
CA ALA A 115 3.81 -4.10 0.11
C ALA A 115 4.41 -3.53 -1.16
N ILE A 116 3.84 -3.88 -2.30
CA ILE A 116 4.18 -3.29 -3.60
C ILE A 116 3.00 -2.43 -3.99
N VAL A 117 3.25 -1.11 -4.04
CA VAL A 117 2.20 -0.09 -4.01
C VAL A 117 2.28 0.79 -5.25
N ARG A 118 1.14 1.05 -5.84
CA ARG A 118 1.00 1.92 -7.01
C ARG A 118 -0.03 3.01 -6.72
N ASP A 119 0.20 4.21 -7.28
CA ASP A 119 -0.79 5.28 -7.27
C ASP A 119 -1.98 4.87 -8.15
N ASP A 120 -3.17 4.86 -7.58
CA ASP A 120 -4.42 4.48 -8.23
C ASP A 120 -5.39 5.68 -8.30
N THR A 121 -4.91 6.89 -8.04
CA THR A 121 -5.76 8.08 -7.92
C THR A 121 -6.50 8.39 -9.21
N GLU A 122 -5.82 8.33 -10.35
CA GLU A 122 -6.43 8.59 -11.66
C GLU A 122 -7.57 7.63 -11.94
N ARG A 123 -7.35 6.33 -11.74
CA ARG A 123 -8.37 5.30 -11.91
C ARG A 123 -9.54 5.53 -10.96
N TRP A 124 -9.27 5.85 -9.70
CA TRP A 124 -10.29 6.15 -8.71
C TRP A 124 -11.16 7.34 -9.13
N GLN A 125 -10.55 8.42 -9.61
CA GLN A 125 -11.24 9.61 -10.09
C GLN A 125 -12.12 9.30 -11.30
N GLU A 126 -11.63 8.52 -12.26
CA GLU A 126 -12.41 8.08 -13.42
C GLU A 126 -13.63 7.26 -12.99
N GLU A 127 -13.45 6.35 -12.05
CA GLU A 127 -14.51 5.51 -11.52
C GLU A 127 -15.58 6.35 -10.81
N GLN A 128 -15.17 7.35 -10.02
CA GLN A 128 -16.10 8.27 -9.37
C GLN A 128 -16.90 9.09 -10.39
N THR A 129 -16.25 9.56 -11.45
CA THR A 129 -16.90 10.30 -12.53
C THR A 129 -17.96 9.43 -13.22
N LEU A 130 -17.62 8.18 -13.52
CA LEU A 130 -18.55 7.24 -14.15
C LEU A 130 -19.75 6.94 -13.25
N ARG A 131 -19.54 6.75 -11.96
CA ARG A 131 -20.63 6.53 -10.98
C ARG A 131 -21.55 7.73 -10.90
N GLN A 132 -21.00 8.94 -10.91
CA GLN A 132 -21.79 10.18 -10.89
C GLN A 132 -22.65 10.31 -12.16
N ARG A 133 -22.09 9.99 -13.33
CA ARG A 133 -22.81 10.01 -14.60
C ARG A 133 -23.94 8.99 -14.62
N LEU A 134 -23.66 7.78 -14.14
CA LEU A 134 -24.66 6.72 -14.05
C LEU A 134 -25.80 7.13 -13.12
N ALA A 135 -25.50 7.67 -11.95
CA ALA A 135 -26.51 8.14 -11.00
C ALA A 135 -27.35 9.26 -11.59
N ALA A 136 -26.75 10.19 -12.33
CA ALA A 136 -27.48 11.27 -13.00
C ALA A 136 -28.41 10.75 -14.08
N LEU A 137 -27.99 9.76 -14.85
CA LEU A 137 -28.83 9.13 -15.89
C LEU A 137 -29.99 8.34 -15.26
N GLU A 138 -29.74 7.61 -14.19
CA GLU A 138 -30.80 6.88 -13.46
C GLU A 138 -31.82 7.84 -12.86
N ALA A 139 -31.39 8.97 -12.30
CA ALA A 139 -32.27 10.00 -11.76
C ALA A 139 -33.14 10.63 -12.83
N ARG A 140 -32.59 10.85 -14.04
CA ARG A 140 -33.37 11.36 -15.18
C ARG A 140 -34.45 10.36 -15.63
N ASP A 141 -34.09 9.08 -15.71
CA ASP A 141 -35.05 8.04 -16.08
C ASP A 141 -36.19 7.92 -15.04
N ALA A 142 -35.86 8.03 -13.76
CA ALA A 142 -36.82 7.97 -12.68
C ALA A 142 -37.80 9.17 -12.67
N SER A 143 -37.39 10.31 -13.22
CA SER A 143 -38.22 11.53 -13.23
C SER A 143 -39.11 11.66 -14.47
N THR A 144 -39.03 10.74 -15.43
CA THR A 144 -39.91 10.69 -16.62
C THR A 144 -41.11 9.68 -16.43
#